data_9a6f3747f4a43a98753f8b6862529144
#
_entry.id   9a6f3747f4a43a98753f8b6862529144
#
_cell.length_a   1.000
_cell.length_b   1.000
_cell.length_c   1.000
_cell.angle_alpha   90.00
_cell.angle_beta   90.00
_cell.angle_gamma   90.00
#
_symmetry.space_group_name_H-M   'P 1'
#
loop_
_entity.id
_entity.type
_entity.pdbx_description
1 polymer ?
#
loop_
_entity_poly.entity_id
_entity_poly.type
_entity_poly.pdbx_seq_one_letter_code
_entity_poly.pdbx_strand_id
1 'polypeptide(L)'
;MLEFFKQPWPWYVAGPLIGLTVPALLILGNKTLGISSSLRHICAACIPLKIPFFSYNWKKEIWNLFFVAGIVLAGILVSLLLANPLPVAIHPALVVELKTYGISEQLSLLPQEIFNWEQLFTAKGLFFIVVGGFLVGFGTRYAGGCTSGHSIMGLSNLQWPSLVATIFFMAGGFLMANLILPFVLKL
;
A
#
# COMPACT_ATOMS: atom_id res chain seq x y z
N MET A 1 14.60 17.73 -19.70
CA MET A 1 14.38 17.58 -18.25
C MET A 1 13.12 16.78 -17.92
N LEU A 2 11.98 17.03 -18.57
CA LEU A 2 10.73 16.28 -18.33
C LEU A 2 10.85 14.77 -18.61
N GLU A 3 11.65 14.36 -19.58
CA GLU A 3 11.89 12.95 -19.92
C GLU A 3 12.53 12.16 -18.76
N PHE A 4 13.36 12.81 -17.96
CA PHE A 4 13.97 12.18 -16.76
C PHE A 4 12.91 11.82 -15.70
N PHE A 5 11.86 12.64 -15.57
CA PHE A 5 10.78 12.38 -14.60
C PHE A 5 9.79 11.30 -15.08
N LYS A 6 9.73 11.04 -16.39
CA LYS A 6 8.87 10.00 -16.98
C LYS A 6 9.46 8.60 -16.86
N GLN A 7 10.78 8.48 -16.66
CA GLN A 7 11.43 7.19 -16.51
C GLN A 7 11.28 6.66 -15.07
N PRO A 8 11.20 5.34 -14.88
CA PRO A 8 11.16 4.75 -13.55
C PRO A 8 12.48 5.05 -12.82
N TRP A 9 12.37 5.69 -11.67
CA TRP A 9 13.55 6.02 -10.88
C TRP A 9 14.12 4.77 -10.21
N PRO A 10 15.43 4.59 -10.23
CA PRO A 10 16.06 3.47 -9.57
C PRO A 10 15.83 3.53 -8.06
N TRP A 11 15.73 2.35 -7.41
CA TRP A 11 15.42 2.21 -6.00
C TRP A 11 16.38 2.97 -5.07
N TYR A 12 17.67 3.09 -5.47
CA TYR A 12 18.69 3.82 -4.70
C TYR A 12 18.52 5.35 -4.74
N VAL A 13 17.67 5.88 -5.61
CA VAL A 13 17.27 7.29 -5.63
C VAL A 13 15.90 7.46 -4.95
N ALA A 14 14.91 6.68 -5.35
CA ALA A 14 13.56 6.80 -4.82
C ALA A 14 13.49 6.41 -3.32
N GLY A 15 14.22 5.38 -2.88
CA GLY A 15 14.23 4.93 -1.50
C GLY A 15 14.69 6.02 -0.50
N PRO A 16 15.87 6.62 -0.68
CA PRO A 16 16.31 7.73 0.16
C PRO A 16 15.36 8.93 0.15
N LEU A 17 14.78 9.29 -1.00
CA LEU A 17 13.81 10.39 -1.07
C LEU A 17 12.55 10.10 -0.25
N ILE A 18 12.03 8.87 -0.31
CA ILE A 18 10.92 8.45 0.53
C ILE A 18 11.33 8.47 2.01
N GLY A 19 12.50 7.95 2.34
CA GLY A 19 13.02 7.98 3.71
C GLY A 19 13.19 9.39 4.28
N LEU A 20 13.62 10.35 3.47
CA LEU A 20 13.76 11.76 3.85
C LEU A 20 12.43 12.46 4.16
N THR A 21 11.30 11.93 3.73
CA THR A 21 9.99 12.47 4.13
C THR A 21 9.76 12.37 5.63
N VAL A 22 10.34 11.37 6.31
CA VAL A 22 10.20 11.17 7.76
C VAL A 22 10.87 12.29 8.56
N PRO A 23 12.17 12.56 8.43
CA PRO A 23 12.80 13.68 9.12
C PRO A 23 12.23 15.02 8.68
N ALA A 24 11.81 15.19 7.42
CA ALA A 24 11.16 16.41 6.97
C ALA A 24 9.85 16.68 7.73
N LEU A 25 8.98 15.67 7.87
CA LEU A 25 7.74 15.79 8.65
C LEU A 25 7.99 16.08 10.14
N LEU A 26 9.04 15.47 10.71
CA LEU A 26 9.42 15.72 12.11
C LEU A 26 9.93 17.15 12.30
N ILE A 27 10.82 17.63 11.45
CA ILE A 27 11.46 18.95 11.60
C ILE A 27 10.46 20.06 11.28
N LEU A 28 9.68 19.94 10.20
CA LEU A 28 8.77 20.99 9.74
C LEU A 28 7.45 21.05 10.51
N GLY A 29 6.96 19.91 11.00
CA GLY A 29 5.62 19.84 11.57
C GLY A 29 5.53 19.14 12.93
N ASN A 30 6.62 18.58 13.44
CA ASN A 30 6.63 17.71 14.63
C ASN A 30 5.55 16.59 14.49
N LYS A 31 5.46 15.99 13.29
CA LYS A 31 4.47 14.97 12.93
C LYS A 31 5.16 13.66 12.55
N THR A 32 4.48 12.56 12.84
CA THR A 32 4.97 11.21 12.56
C THR A 32 4.21 10.61 11.39
N LEU A 33 4.93 10.04 10.41
CA LEU A 33 4.31 9.40 9.25
C LEU A 33 3.51 8.17 9.67
N GLY A 34 2.21 8.12 9.30
CA GLY A 34 1.35 6.98 9.62
C GLY A 34 0.09 6.95 8.76
N ILE A 35 0.16 6.29 7.57
CA ILE A 35 -0.97 6.25 6.63
C ILE A 35 -2.10 5.36 7.14
N SER A 36 -1.80 4.28 7.86
CA SER A 36 -2.83 3.36 8.37
C SER A 36 -3.81 4.00 9.35
N SER A 37 -3.42 5.06 10.04
CA SER A 37 -4.30 5.80 10.93
C SER A 37 -5.34 6.65 10.18
N SER A 38 -5.11 6.97 8.91
CA SER A 38 -6.02 7.81 8.11
C SER A 38 -7.41 7.21 7.98
N LEU A 39 -7.51 5.89 7.77
CA LEU A 39 -8.81 5.21 7.76
C LEU A 39 -9.56 5.34 9.07
N ARG A 40 -8.86 5.26 10.21
CA ARG A 40 -9.45 5.47 11.53
C ARG A 40 -9.95 6.91 11.67
N HIS A 41 -9.20 7.90 11.18
CA HIS A 41 -9.61 9.30 11.22
C HIS A 41 -10.83 9.56 10.34
N ILE A 42 -10.89 8.95 9.15
CA ILE A 42 -12.04 9.01 8.25
C ILE A 42 -13.28 8.37 8.92
N CYS A 43 -13.12 7.17 9.47
CA CYS A 43 -14.21 6.50 10.17
C CYS A 43 -14.71 7.34 11.38
N ALA A 44 -13.81 7.91 12.17
CA ALA A 44 -14.17 8.76 13.30
C ALA A 44 -14.86 10.07 12.86
N ALA A 45 -14.58 10.57 11.66
CA ALA A 45 -15.22 11.76 11.09
C ALA A 45 -16.61 11.47 10.50
N CYS A 46 -16.76 10.31 9.82
CA CYS A 46 -17.98 9.98 9.06
C CYS A 46 -18.99 9.20 9.89
N ILE A 47 -18.55 8.38 10.84
CA ILE A 47 -19.41 7.47 11.58
C ILE A 47 -19.30 7.78 13.08
N PRO A 48 -20.28 8.44 13.69
CA PRO A 48 -20.27 8.79 15.12
C PRO A 48 -20.56 7.56 16.00
N LEU A 49 -19.72 6.53 15.89
CA LEU A 49 -19.82 5.36 16.77
C LEU A 49 -19.31 5.72 18.16
N LYS A 50 -20.12 5.47 19.20
CA LYS A 50 -19.74 5.65 20.61
C LYS A 50 -18.78 4.56 21.12
N ILE A 51 -17.89 4.10 20.25
CA ILE A 51 -16.87 3.12 20.58
C ILE A 51 -15.61 3.90 20.99
N PRO A 52 -14.95 3.57 22.10
CA PRO A 52 -13.77 4.28 22.60
C PRO A 52 -12.66 4.44 21.53
N PHE A 53 -12.57 3.49 20.61
CA PHE A 53 -11.59 3.50 19.51
C PHE A 53 -11.80 4.65 18.50
N PHE A 54 -13.06 5.10 18.29
CA PHE A 54 -13.42 6.20 17.39
C PHE A 54 -13.77 7.50 18.15
N SER A 55 -13.92 7.43 19.50
CA SER A 55 -14.29 8.57 20.34
C SER A 55 -13.08 9.40 20.75
N TYR A 56 -12.44 10.07 19.78
CA TYR A 56 -11.34 10.99 20.02
C TYR A 56 -11.45 12.21 19.12
N ASN A 57 -10.69 13.25 19.42
CA ASN A 57 -10.70 14.49 18.62
C ASN A 57 -9.88 14.31 17.33
N TRP A 58 -10.51 13.74 16.28
CA TRP A 58 -9.90 13.51 14.98
C TRP A 58 -9.44 14.81 14.28
N LYS A 59 -10.02 15.98 14.66
CA LYS A 59 -9.62 17.29 14.11
C LYS A 59 -8.18 17.65 14.41
N LYS A 60 -7.59 17.11 15.48
CA LYS A 60 -6.16 17.29 15.80
C LYS A 60 -5.26 16.55 14.81
N GLU A 61 -5.80 15.52 14.16
CA GLU A 61 -5.09 14.67 13.20
C GLU A 61 -5.44 14.98 11.74
N ILE A 62 -6.10 16.13 11.50
CA ILE A 62 -6.53 16.53 10.14
C ILE A 62 -5.35 16.70 9.18
N TRP A 63 -4.18 17.03 9.69
CA TRP A 63 -2.93 17.10 8.93
C TRP A 63 -2.62 15.78 8.20
N ASN A 64 -2.93 14.64 8.83
CA ASN A 64 -2.73 13.30 8.25
C ASN A 64 -3.65 13.08 7.05
N LEU A 65 -4.89 13.56 7.13
CA LEU A 65 -5.82 13.50 5.99
C LEU A 65 -5.35 14.39 4.83
N PHE A 66 -4.83 15.60 5.12
CA PHE A 66 -4.22 16.45 4.10
C PHE A 66 -2.98 15.80 3.48
N PHE A 67 -2.16 15.12 4.27
CA PHE A 67 -1.00 14.40 3.77
C PHE A 67 -1.41 13.29 2.79
N VAL A 68 -2.41 12.48 3.15
CA VAL A 68 -2.94 11.42 2.27
C VAL A 68 -3.60 12.01 1.02
N ALA A 69 -4.37 13.09 1.16
CA ALA A 69 -4.93 13.82 0.01
C ALA A 69 -3.83 14.32 -0.94
N GLY A 70 -2.71 14.82 -0.39
CA GLY A 70 -1.53 15.19 -1.16
C GLY A 70 -0.92 14.04 -1.95
N ILE A 71 -0.85 12.83 -1.37
CA ILE A 71 -0.39 11.64 -2.07
C ILE A 71 -1.33 11.29 -3.24
N VAL A 72 -2.64 11.34 -3.02
CA VAL A 72 -3.64 11.07 -4.07
C VAL A 72 -3.54 12.10 -5.20
N LEU A 73 -3.45 13.38 -4.86
CA LEU A 73 -3.29 14.46 -5.85
C LEU A 73 -1.99 14.30 -6.63
N ALA A 74 -0.89 13.96 -5.96
CA ALA A 74 0.39 13.69 -6.63
C ALA A 74 0.27 12.51 -7.60
N GLY A 75 -0.42 11.44 -7.22
CA GLY A 75 -0.69 10.30 -8.10
C GLY A 75 -1.49 10.70 -9.35
N ILE A 76 -2.53 11.52 -9.18
CA ILE A 76 -3.32 12.06 -10.30
C ILE A 76 -2.44 12.93 -11.22
N LEU A 77 -1.66 13.84 -10.65
CA LEU A 77 -0.77 14.71 -11.44
C LEU A 77 0.27 13.90 -12.20
N VAL A 78 0.88 12.89 -11.57
CA VAL A 78 1.84 12.00 -12.24
C VAL A 78 1.17 11.23 -13.38
N SER A 79 -0.03 10.70 -13.18
CA SER A 79 -0.76 9.98 -14.22
C SER A 79 -1.15 10.86 -15.42
N LEU A 80 -1.43 12.15 -15.17
CA LEU A 80 -1.83 13.08 -16.23
C LEU A 80 -0.63 13.71 -16.96
N LEU A 81 0.44 14.05 -16.22
CA LEU A 81 1.55 14.85 -16.75
C LEU A 81 2.80 14.03 -17.06
N LEU A 82 3.03 12.94 -16.33
CA LEU A 82 4.26 12.14 -16.36
C LEU A 82 4.00 10.68 -16.72
N ALA A 83 2.80 10.34 -17.23
CA ALA A 83 2.51 8.99 -17.66
C ALA A 83 3.53 8.51 -18.69
N ASN A 84 4.17 7.39 -18.41
CA ASN A 84 5.05 6.74 -19.37
C ASN A 84 4.19 5.93 -20.35
N PRO A 85 4.22 6.21 -21.65
CA PRO A 85 3.46 5.45 -22.63
C PRO A 85 4.00 4.03 -22.85
N LEU A 86 5.21 3.75 -22.34
CA LEU A 86 5.82 2.43 -22.49
C LEU A 86 5.25 1.47 -21.44
N PRO A 87 4.86 0.25 -21.81
CA PRO A 87 4.43 -0.76 -20.87
C PRO A 87 5.58 -1.12 -19.92
N VAL A 88 5.22 -1.45 -18.67
CA VAL A 88 6.20 -1.91 -17.67
C VAL A 88 6.86 -3.19 -18.19
N ALA A 89 8.18 -3.22 -18.27
CA ALA A 89 8.92 -4.39 -18.67
C ALA A 89 8.88 -5.45 -17.54
N ILE A 90 8.06 -6.48 -17.72
CA ILE A 90 7.95 -7.61 -16.82
C ILE A 90 8.83 -8.74 -17.36
N HIS A 91 9.47 -9.49 -16.46
CA HIS A 91 10.30 -10.62 -16.85
C HIS A 91 9.49 -11.66 -17.62
N PRO A 92 9.95 -12.18 -18.79
CA PRO A 92 9.16 -13.08 -19.62
C PRO A 92 8.69 -14.36 -18.92
N ALA A 93 9.49 -14.91 -18.00
CA ALA A 93 9.09 -16.08 -17.22
C ALA A 93 7.87 -15.79 -16.33
N LEU A 94 7.80 -14.61 -15.72
CA LEU A 94 6.64 -14.23 -14.90
C LEU A 94 5.38 -14.04 -15.77
N VAL A 95 5.52 -13.53 -16.98
CA VAL A 95 4.42 -13.41 -17.94
C VAL A 95 3.81 -14.77 -18.27
N VAL A 96 4.68 -15.75 -18.52
CA VAL A 96 4.24 -17.13 -18.80
C VAL A 96 3.53 -17.73 -17.58
N GLU A 97 4.09 -17.54 -16.40
CA GLU A 97 3.50 -18.03 -15.15
C GLU A 97 2.14 -17.40 -14.87
N LEU A 98 2.00 -16.08 -14.99
CA LEU A 98 0.72 -15.39 -14.81
C LEU A 98 -0.36 -15.87 -15.77
N LYS A 99 0.00 -16.16 -17.03
CA LYS A 99 -0.92 -16.74 -18.01
C LYS A 99 -1.45 -18.11 -17.57
N THR A 100 -0.64 -18.94 -16.89
CA THR A 100 -1.11 -20.22 -16.38
C THR A 100 -2.16 -20.10 -15.28
N TYR A 101 -2.21 -18.93 -14.61
CA TYR A 101 -3.23 -18.58 -13.60
C TYR A 101 -4.42 -17.80 -14.18
N GLY A 102 -4.46 -17.64 -15.52
CA GLY A 102 -5.55 -16.95 -16.20
C GLY A 102 -5.45 -15.41 -16.15
N ILE A 103 -4.29 -14.88 -15.77
CA ILE A 103 -4.04 -13.45 -15.76
C ILE A 103 -3.34 -13.08 -17.08
N SER A 104 -4.09 -12.49 -18.01
CA SER A 104 -3.60 -12.15 -19.35
C SER A 104 -3.29 -10.68 -19.50
N GLU A 105 -4.03 -9.79 -18.83
CA GLU A 105 -3.84 -8.34 -18.90
C GLU A 105 -2.83 -7.87 -17.86
N GLN A 106 -1.63 -7.49 -18.34
CA GLN A 106 -0.53 -6.99 -17.50
C GLN A 106 -0.36 -5.47 -17.60
N LEU A 107 -1.26 -4.79 -18.30
CA LEU A 107 -1.18 -3.34 -18.56
C LEU A 107 -1.87 -2.50 -17.50
N SER A 108 -2.67 -3.09 -16.62
CA SER A 108 -3.38 -2.39 -15.57
C SER A 108 -2.69 -2.54 -14.20
N LEU A 109 -2.93 -1.60 -13.28
CA LEU A 109 -2.42 -1.66 -11.90
C LEU A 109 -3.00 -2.83 -11.10
N LEU A 110 -4.16 -3.33 -11.49
CA LEU A 110 -4.85 -4.46 -10.87
C LEU A 110 -5.28 -5.44 -11.97
N PRO A 111 -5.09 -6.75 -11.78
CA PRO A 111 -5.59 -7.75 -12.72
C PRO A 111 -7.12 -7.69 -12.76
N GLN A 112 -7.67 -7.35 -13.92
CA GLN A 112 -9.11 -7.22 -14.16
C GLN A 112 -9.83 -8.57 -13.96
N GLU A 113 -9.12 -9.65 -14.19
CA GLU A 113 -9.62 -11.01 -14.02
C GLU A 113 -9.93 -11.38 -12.55
N ILE A 114 -9.42 -10.59 -11.60
CA ILE A 114 -9.66 -10.79 -10.16
C ILE A 114 -10.47 -9.64 -9.57
N PHE A 115 -10.14 -8.40 -9.94
CA PHE A 115 -10.70 -7.19 -9.36
C PHE A 115 -11.67 -6.49 -10.34
N ASN A 116 -12.69 -7.21 -10.80
CA ASN A 116 -13.80 -6.67 -11.55
C ASN A 116 -15.10 -6.82 -10.73
N TRP A 117 -16.09 -5.96 -10.94
CA TRP A 117 -17.39 -6.02 -10.27
C TRP A 117 -18.09 -7.37 -10.44
N GLU A 118 -17.94 -8.00 -11.61
CA GLU A 118 -18.50 -9.31 -11.88
C GLU A 118 -17.80 -10.43 -11.10
N GLN A 119 -16.47 -10.32 -10.96
CA GLN A 119 -15.64 -11.29 -10.22
C GLN A 119 -15.73 -11.13 -8.71
N LEU A 120 -16.17 -9.97 -8.24
CA LEU A 120 -16.26 -9.64 -6.82
C LEU A 120 -17.14 -10.64 -6.05
N PHE A 121 -18.20 -11.13 -6.67
CA PHE A 121 -19.15 -12.08 -6.07
C PHE A 121 -18.82 -13.55 -6.37
N THR A 122 -17.72 -13.82 -7.07
CA THR A 122 -17.24 -15.19 -7.23
C THR A 122 -16.55 -15.68 -5.96
N ALA A 123 -16.44 -17.01 -5.78
CA ALA A 123 -15.73 -17.59 -4.63
C ALA A 123 -14.29 -17.06 -4.53
N LYS A 124 -13.62 -16.90 -5.67
CA LYS A 124 -12.26 -16.36 -5.77
C LYS A 124 -12.21 -14.89 -5.34
N GLY A 125 -13.06 -14.02 -5.89
CA GLY A 125 -13.13 -12.60 -5.55
C GLY A 125 -13.48 -12.38 -4.08
N LEU A 126 -14.45 -13.13 -3.56
CA LEU A 126 -14.84 -13.07 -2.16
C LEU A 126 -13.69 -13.48 -1.23
N PHE A 127 -12.93 -14.52 -1.60
CA PHE A 127 -11.74 -14.93 -0.85
C PHE A 127 -10.72 -13.79 -0.76
N PHE A 128 -10.37 -13.16 -1.87
CA PHE A 128 -9.41 -12.05 -1.87
C PHE A 128 -9.89 -10.86 -1.05
N ILE A 129 -11.17 -10.51 -1.12
CA ILE A 129 -11.68 -9.33 -0.42
C ILE A 129 -11.91 -9.62 1.06
N VAL A 130 -12.57 -10.71 1.39
CA VAL A 130 -12.92 -11.01 2.80
C VAL A 130 -11.70 -11.49 3.56
N VAL A 131 -11.02 -12.54 3.06
CA VAL A 131 -9.86 -13.10 3.76
C VAL A 131 -8.66 -12.16 3.67
N GLY A 132 -8.36 -11.61 2.49
CA GLY A 132 -7.27 -10.66 2.30
C GLY A 132 -7.51 -9.38 3.10
N GLY A 133 -8.70 -8.81 3.04
CA GLY A 133 -9.08 -7.63 3.82
C GLY A 133 -9.00 -7.87 5.33
N PHE A 134 -9.46 -9.03 5.81
CA PHE A 134 -9.33 -9.43 7.21
C PHE A 134 -7.86 -9.55 7.63
N LEU A 135 -7.03 -10.24 6.84
CA LEU A 135 -5.61 -10.43 7.15
C LEU A 135 -4.86 -9.09 7.22
N VAL A 136 -5.12 -8.17 6.28
CA VAL A 136 -4.52 -6.83 6.28
C VAL A 136 -5.03 -6.02 7.47
N GLY A 137 -6.34 -6.00 7.70
CA GLY A 137 -6.95 -5.22 8.78
C GLY A 137 -6.53 -5.71 10.17
N PHE A 138 -6.61 -7.01 10.41
CA PHE A 138 -6.19 -7.63 11.66
C PHE A 138 -4.67 -7.52 11.85
N GLY A 139 -3.88 -7.86 10.82
CA GLY A 139 -2.43 -7.83 10.89
C GLY A 139 -1.87 -6.45 11.20
N THR A 140 -2.34 -5.41 10.52
CA THR A 140 -1.91 -4.03 10.76
C THR A 140 -2.33 -3.54 12.15
N ARG A 141 -3.46 -4.00 12.65
CA ARG A 141 -3.92 -3.66 14.00
C ARG A 141 -3.11 -4.39 15.08
N TYR A 142 -2.83 -5.67 14.87
CA TYR A 142 -2.04 -6.48 15.77
C TYR A 142 -0.58 -6.00 15.84
N ALA A 143 0.03 -5.69 14.70
CA ALA A 143 1.39 -5.16 14.64
C ALA A 143 1.50 -3.71 15.16
N GLY A 144 0.40 -2.99 15.34
CA GLY A 144 0.42 -1.57 15.73
C GLY A 144 0.77 -0.60 14.61
N GLY A 145 0.83 -1.06 13.36
CA GLY A 145 1.14 -0.24 12.18
C GLY A 145 1.18 -1.06 10.90
N CYS A 146 1.22 -0.38 9.78
CA CYS A 146 1.43 -0.98 8.46
C CYS A 146 2.87 -0.76 7.99
N THR A 147 3.17 -1.13 6.73
CA THR A 147 4.51 -0.94 6.14
C THR A 147 4.97 0.52 6.17
N SER A 148 4.08 1.51 5.99
CA SER A 148 4.47 2.92 6.10
C SER A 148 4.92 3.31 7.53
N GLY A 149 4.28 2.74 8.56
CA GLY A 149 4.63 3.00 9.96
C GLY A 149 5.88 2.26 10.41
N HIS A 150 6.07 1.02 10.00
CA HIS A 150 7.23 0.21 10.39
C HIS A 150 8.38 0.31 9.38
N SER A 151 8.15 0.03 8.09
CA SER A 151 9.24 -0.06 7.12
C SER A 151 9.75 1.30 6.67
N ILE A 152 8.93 2.34 6.61
CA ILE A 152 9.40 3.68 6.25
C ILE A 152 9.76 4.45 7.52
N MET A 153 8.78 4.77 8.36
CA MET A 153 9.01 5.61 9.53
C MET A 153 9.87 4.93 10.59
N GLY A 154 9.54 3.69 10.95
CA GLY A 154 10.24 2.98 12.03
C GLY A 154 11.70 2.69 11.70
N LEU A 155 11.99 2.28 10.45
CA LEU A 155 13.39 2.07 10.01
C LEU A 155 14.14 3.39 9.88
N SER A 156 13.51 4.45 9.38
CA SER A 156 14.15 5.78 9.33
C SER A 156 14.49 6.32 10.72
N ASN A 157 13.73 5.91 11.75
CA ASN A 157 14.01 6.22 13.15
C ASN A 157 14.87 5.14 13.86
N LEU A 158 15.43 4.18 13.13
CA LEU A 158 16.26 3.08 13.65
C LEU A 158 15.60 2.26 14.77
N GLN A 159 14.30 2.05 14.68
CA GLN A 159 13.55 1.30 15.69
C GLN A 159 13.66 -0.22 15.46
N TRP A 160 14.26 -0.93 16.39
CA TRP A 160 14.40 -2.40 16.37
C TRP A 160 13.07 -3.15 16.20
N PRO A 161 11.98 -2.83 16.95
CA PRO A 161 10.70 -3.51 16.74
C PRO A 161 10.17 -3.35 15.32
N SER A 162 10.42 -2.21 14.70
CA SER A 162 10.01 -1.94 13.32
C SER A 162 10.82 -2.73 12.30
N LEU A 163 12.10 -2.98 12.55
CA LEU A 163 12.92 -3.88 11.73
C LEU A 163 12.36 -5.30 11.77
N VAL A 164 12.07 -5.82 12.96
CA VAL A 164 11.48 -7.15 13.15
C VAL A 164 10.14 -7.26 12.42
N ALA A 165 9.25 -6.28 12.61
CA ALA A 165 7.96 -6.25 11.91
C ALA A 165 8.14 -6.24 10.39
N THR A 166 9.09 -5.47 9.86
CA THR A 166 9.39 -5.41 8.42
C THR A 166 9.88 -6.75 7.88
N ILE A 167 10.75 -7.45 8.60
CA ILE A 167 11.22 -8.79 8.23
C ILE A 167 10.02 -9.76 8.13
N PHE A 168 9.12 -9.74 9.12
CA PHE A 168 7.94 -10.61 9.10
C PHE A 168 6.94 -10.23 8.00
N PHE A 169 6.79 -8.95 7.67
CA PHE A 169 5.97 -8.53 6.52
C PHE A 169 6.54 -9.07 5.20
N MET A 170 7.85 -8.99 5.02
CA MET A 170 8.50 -9.54 3.83
C MET A 170 8.40 -11.06 3.77
N ALA A 171 8.64 -11.75 4.88
CA ALA A 171 8.51 -13.20 4.97
C ALA A 171 7.06 -13.66 4.70
N GLY A 172 6.07 -12.98 5.29
CA GLY A 172 4.66 -13.26 5.05
C GLY A 172 4.25 -13.02 3.60
N GLY A 173 4.70 -11.93 2.99
CA GLY A 173 4.48 -11.65 1.57
C GLY A 173 5.11 -12.71 0.66
N PHE A 174 6.32 -13.15 0.96
CA PHE A 174 7.00 -14.22 0.23
C PHE A 174 6.25 -15.56 0.34
N LEU A 175 5.83 -15.94 1.55
CA LEU A 175 5.03 -17.15 1.78
C LEU A 175 3.69 -17.08 1.04
N MET A 176 3.01 -15.93 1.11
CA MET A 176 1.74 -15.73 0.41
C MET A 176 1.92 -15.88 -1.10
N ALA A 177 2.90 -15.19 -1.68
CA ALA A 177 3.12 -15.18 -3.12
C ALA A 177 3.53 -16.56 -3.68
N ASN A 178 4.35 -17.34 -2.96
CA ASN A 178 4.90 -18.58 -3.48
C ASN A 178 4.11 -19.83 -3.09
N LEU A 179 3.41 -19.83 -1.95
CA LEU A 179 2.69 -21.00 -1.47
C LEU A 179 1.18 -20.87 -1.60
N ILE A 180 0.62 -19.77 -1.12
CA ILE A 180 -0.83 -19.62 -0.98
C ILE A 180 -1.47 -19.12 -2.29
N LEU A 181 -0.89 -18.07 -2.89
CA LEU A 181 -1.44 -17.44 -4.07
C LEU A 181 -1.57 -18.39 -5.28
N PRO A 182 -0.56 -19.22 -5.62
CA PRO A 182 -0.69 -20.19 -6.71
C PRO A 182 -1.82 -21.20 -6.49
N PHE A 183 -2.08 -21.58 -5.25
CA PHE A 183 -3.16 -22.49 -4.90
C PHE A 183 -4.53 -21.83 -5.05
N VAL A 184 -4.67 -20.59 -4.55
CA VAL A 184 -5.93 -19.83 -4.62
C VAL A 184 -6.25 -19.42 -6.06
N LEU A 185 -5.25 -19.10 -6.88
CA LEU A 185 -5.48 -18.74 -8.28
C LEU A 185 -5.93 -19.93 -9.16
N LYS A 186 -5.67 -21.16 -8.73
CA LYS A 186 -6.13 -22.39 -9.41
C LYS A 186 -7.54 -22.83 -9.03
N LEU A 187 -8.10 -22.25 -7.95
CA LEU A 187 -9.50 -22.42 -7.57
C LEU A 187 -10.43 -21.67 -8.55
#